data_eb7c4633227c30defaea3877364bd1d6
#
_entry.id   eb7c4633227c30defaea3877364bd1d6
#
_cell.length_a   1.000
_cell.length_b   1.000
_cell.length_c   1.000
_cell.angle_alpha   90.00
_cell.angle_beta   90.00
_cell.angle_gamma   90.00
#
_symmetry.space_group_name_H-M   'P 1'
#
loop_
_entity.id
_entity.type
_entity.pdbx_description
1 polymer ?
#
loop_
_entity_poly.entity_id
_entity_poly.type
_entity_poly.pdbx_seq_one_letter_code
_entity_poly.pdbx_strand_id
1 'polypeptide(L)'
;ALFEESLFNRLSDRLEQRFKEIRHRYAERLRHGRALTDAPDDVMVFLKLVAMRFRHLTMTEYRLNDSWELQFNQLRSLRPKRLSGEAVAHLSVAFDPAKFHFNKPFLDKEILWKGEMYDLPVSLLYNKFPFVPLHGLLVPEPLKNHPQMLNARMHTMFWKLTQDAGRNIPGIGFAYNGFGAGASINHLHLQMFVRQTSLPVMHPRWMHNGGQEEYPAACLVFEDPDEAWLYISSLHHANTTYNLVYLPG
;
A
#
# COMPACT_ATOMS: atom_id res chain seq x y z
N ALA A 1 5.60 -14.50 -0.25
CA ALA A 1 5.91 -15.65 -1.12
C ALA A 1 6.20 -15.22 -2.56
N LEU A 2 5.43 -14.30 -3.16
CA LEU A 2 5.63 -13.90 -4.57
C LEU A 2 6.90 -13.07 -4.85
N PHE A 3 7.67 -12.73 -3.84
CA PHE A 3 8.90 -11.93 -3.95
C PHE A 3 10.16 -12.72 -3.56
N GLU A 4 10.01 -13.97 -3.13
CA GLU A 4 11.11 -14.80 -2.68
C GLU A 4 10.91 -16.24 -3.16
N GLU A 5 11.82 -16.74 -3.98
CA GLU A 5 11.70 -18.04 -4.65
C GLU A 5 11.64 -19.20 -3.66
N SER A 6 12.49 -19.21 -2.65
CA SER A 6 12.51 -20.28 -1.65
C SER A 6 11.18 -20.35 -0.89
N LEU A 7 10.62 -19.21 -0.53
CA LEU A 7 9.35 -19.12 0.15
C LEU A 7 8.18 -19.49 -0.78
N PHE A 8 8.23 -19.08 -2.05
CA PHE A 8 7.23 -19.42 -3.04
C PHE A 8 7.16 -20.93 -3.24
N ASN A 9 8.30 -21.57 -3.48
CA ASN A 9 8.40 -23.02 -3.70
C ASN A 9 7.95 -23.80 -2.46
N ARG A 10 8.38 -23.40 -1.27
CA ARG A 10 8.00 -24.05 0.01
C ARG A 10 6.51 -23.97 0.29
N LEU A 11 5.84 -22.91 -0.09
CA LEU A 11 4.42 -22.69 0.20
C LEU A 11 3.50 -23.13 -0.94
N SER A 12 4.01 -23.35 -2.14
CA SER A 12 3.20 -23.56 -3.35
C SER A 12 2.21 -24.71 -3.19
N ASP A 13 2.66 -25.89 -2.76
CA ASP A 13 1.81 -27.08 -2.60
C ASP A 13 0.73 -26.87 -1.54
N ARG A 14 1.09 -26.27 -0.41
CA ARG A 14 0.15 -25.95 0.67
C ARG A 14 -0.91 -24.95 0.23
N LEU A 15 -0.52 -23.94 -0.51
CA LEU A 15 -1.42 -22.94 -1.06
C LEU A 15 -2.33 -23.52 -2.14
N GLU A 16 -1.81 -24.40 -3.00
CA GLU A 16 -2.63 -25.12 -3.99
C GLU A 16 -3.66 -26.04 -3.33
N GLN A 17 -3.26 -26.77 -2.29
CA GLN A 17 -4.21 -27.57 -1.53
C GLN A 17 -5.32 -26.71 -0.92
N ARG A 18 -4.97 -25.60 -0.29
CA ARG A 18 -5.92 -24.66 0.29
C ARG A 18 -6.85 -24.05 -0.76
N PHE A 19 -6.32 -23.74 -1.93
CA PHE A 19 -7.12 -23.28 -3.07
C PHE A 19 -8.15 -24.33 -3.51
N LYS A 20 -7.77 -25.62 -3.60
CA LYS A 20 -8.69 -26.72 -3.94
C LYS A 20 -9.81 -26.87 -2.90
N GLU A 21 -9.49 -26.77 -1.60
CA GLU A 21 -10.47 -26.83 -0.52
C GLU A 21 -11.50 -25.70 -0.61
N ILE A 22 -11.04 -24.45 -0.81
CA ILE A 22 -11.95 -23.30 -0.95
C ILE A 22 -12.81 -23.45 -2.19
N ARG A 23 -12.22 -23.87 -3.33
CA ARG A 23 -12.94 -24.11 -4.57
C ARG A 23 -14.05 -25.15 -4.39
N HIS A 24 -13.74 -26.26 -3.71
CA HIS A 24 -14.74 -27.31 -3.41
C HIS A 24 -15.86 -26.75 -2.54
N ARG A 25 -15.54 -26.08 -1.45
CA ARG A 25 -16.51 -25.43 -0.55
C ARG A 25 -17.45 -24.47 -1.30
N TYR A 26 -16.91 -23.64 -2.19
CA TYR A 26 -17.72 -22.71 -2.99
C TYR A 26 -18.63 -23.46 -3.96
N ALA A 27 -18.11 -24.47 -4.66
CA ALA A 27 -18.89 -25.29 -5.57
C ALA A 27 -20.07 -26.01 -4.86
N GLU A 28 -19.81 -26.55 -3.66
CA GLU A 28 -20.85 -27.20 -2.85
C GLU A 28 -21.95 -26.22 -2.43
N ARG A 29 -21.58 -25.03 -1.94
CA ARG A 29 -22.53 -23.99 -1.55
C ARG A 29 -23.42 -23.59 -2.73
N LEU A 30 -22.84 -23.36 -3.88
CA LEU A 30 -23.55 -22.93 -5.10
C LEU A 30 -24.49 -24.05 -5.62
N ARG A 31 -24.03 -25.33 -5.61
CA ARG A 31 -24.92 -26.48 -6.00
C ARG A 31 -26.15 -26.57 -5.13
N HIS A 32 -26.06 -26.18 -3.86
CA HIS A 32 -27.20 -26.20 -2.94
C HIS A 32 -27.96 -24.86 -2.89
N GLY A 33 -27.74 -23.94 -3.86
CA GLY A 33 -28.40 -22.63 -3.91
C GLY A 33 -28.04 -21.70 -2.74
N ARG A 34 -26.92 -21.95 -2.04
CA ARG A 34 -26.49 -21.16 -0.88
C ARG A 34 -25.53 -20.04 -1.31
N ALA A 35 -25.77 -18.85 -0.79
CA ALA A 35 -24.85 -17.71 -1.03
C ALA A 35 -23.44 -17.95 -0.46
N LEU A 36 -22.43 -17.40 -1.10
CA LEU A 36 -21.08 -17.36 -0.57
C LEU A 36 -21.02 -16.32 0.58
N THR A 37 -20.37 -16.69 1.68
CA THR A 37 -20.37 -15.91 2.93
C THR A 37 -19.09 -15.07 3.12
N ASP A 38 -18.08 -15.26 2.28
CA ASP A 38 -16.85 -14.45 2.32
C ASP A 38 -17.12 -13.04 1.77
N ALA A 39 -16.26 -12.08 2.09
CA ALA A 39 -16.38 -10.71 1.59
C ALA A 39 -16.44 -10.68 0.05
N PRO A 40 -17.31 -9.85 -0.56
CA PRO A 40 -17.50 -9.84 -2.03
C PRO A 40 -16.19 -9.67 -2.81
N ASP A 41 -15.28 -8.82 -2.33
CA ASP A 41 -13.96 -8.63 -2.94
C ASP A 41 -13.12 -9.91 -2.91
N ASP A 42 -13.15 -10.65 -1.80
CA ASP A 42 -12.42 -11.92 -1.65
C ASP A 42 -12.99 -13.00 -2.58
N VAL A 43 -14.32 -13.08 -2.67
CA VAL A 43 -15.01 -13.97 -3.60
C VAL A 43 -14.61 -13.64 -5.04
N MET A 44 -14.66 -12.36 -5.42
CA MET A 44 -14.33 -11.92 -6.78
C MET A 44 -12.87 -12.27 -7.14
N VAL A 45 -11.93 -11.97 -6.26
CA VAL A 45 -10.51 -12.30 -6.47
C VAL A 45 -10.33 -13.81 -6.55
N PHE A 46 -10.98 -14.58 -5.68
CA PHE A 46 -10.91 -16.04 -5.74
C PHE A 46 -11.45 -16.61 -7.05
N LEU A 47 -12.59 -16.12 -7.54
CA LEU A 47 -13.15 -16.55 -8.83
C LEU A 47 -12.23 -16.22 -10.01
N LYS A 48 -11.58 -15.06 -10.00
CA LYS A 48 -10.53 -14.72 -10.99
C LYS A 48 -9.35 -15.70 -10.92
N LEU A 49 -8.91 -16.08 -9.71
CA LEU A 49 -7.87 -17.10 -9.53
C LEU A 49 -8.32 -18.48 -10.05
N VAL A 50 -9.58 -18.85 -9.86
CA VAL A 50 -10.14 -20.10 -10.41
C VAL A 50 -10.10 -20.07 -11.93
N ALA A 51 -10.51 -18.97 -12.57
CA ALA A 51 -10.50 -18.80 -14.03
C ALA A 51 -9.08 -18.85 -14.59
N MET A 52 -8.12 -18.21 -13.92
CA MET A 52 -6.71 -18.18 -14.32
C MET A 52 -5.98 -19.52 -14.07
N ARG A 53 -6.51 -20.35 -13.20
CA ARG A 53 -5.91 -21.58 -12.64
C ARG A 53 -4.72 -21.28 -11.73
N PHE A 54 -4.74 -21.81 -10.51
CA PHE A 54 -3.71 -21.56 -9.47
C PHE A 54 -2.28 -21.84 -9.95
N ARG A 55 -2.06 -22.89 -10.72
CA ARG A 55 -0.74 -23.29 -11.23
C ARG A 55 -0.13 -22.35 -12.26
N HIS A 56 -0.91 -21.40 -12.78
CA HIS A 56 -0.40 -20.35 -13.67
C HIS A 56 0.04 -19.10 -12.89
N LEU A 57 -0.09 -19.10 -11.56
CA LEU A 57 0.52 -18.05 -10.75
C LEU A 57 2.03 -18.18 -10.78
N THR A 58 2.69 -17.12 -11.20
CA THR A 58 4.15 -17.00 -11.18
C THR A 58 4.60 -16.05 -10.08
N MET A 59 5.87 -16.11 -9.76
CA MET A 59 6.53 -15.11 -8.95
C MET A 59 6.43 -13.72 -9.59
N THR A 60 6.65 -12.70 -8.79
CA THR A 60 6.81 -11.34 -9.31
C THR A 60 8.09 -11.26 -10.13
N GLU A 61 7.96 -10.89 -11.39
CA GLU A 61 9.10 -10.67 -12.28
C GLU A 61 9.55 -9.21 -12.21
N TYR A 62 10.86 -9.02 -12.20
CA TYR A 62 11.50 -7.71 -12.23
C TYR A 62 12.33 -7.55 -13.48
N ARG A 63 12.26 -6.40 -14.10
CA ARG A 63 13.13 -5.99 -15.19
C ARG A 63 13.68 -4.61 -14.87
N LEU A 64 14.98 -4.46 -14.94
CA LEU A 64 15.65 -3.18 -14.85
C LEU A 64 15.75 -2.58 -16.25
N ASN A 65 15.37 -1.34 -16.37
CA ASN A 65 15.58 -0.52 -17.56
C ASN A 65 16.22 0.79 -17.10
N ASP A 66 17.54 0.86 -17.18
CA ASP A 66 18.35 1.90 -16.61
C ASP A 66 18.08 2.06 -15.08
N SER A 67 17.62 3.21 -14.62
CA SER A 67 17.28 3.45 -13.20
C SER A 67 15.85 3.00 -12.85
N TRP A 68 15.08 2.52 -13.81
CA TRP A 68 13.69 2.11 -13.60
C TRP A 68 13.57 0.64 -13.34
N GLU A 69 12.74 0.30 -12.36
CA GLU A 69 12.33 -1.06 -12.05
C GLU A 69 10.93 -1.32 -12.60
N LEU A 70 10.84 -2.18 -13.59
CA LEU A 70 9.57 -2.66 -14.12
C LEU A 70 9.18 -3.94 -13.39
N GLN A 71 7.96 -3.99 -12.90
CA GLN A 71 7.46 -5.11 -12.12
C GLN A 71 6.22 -5.72 -12.78
N PHE A 72 6.26 -7.02 -13.04
CA PHE A 72 5.10 -7.80 -13.44
C PHE A 72 4.61 -8.67 -12.28
N ASN A 73 3.44 -8.32 -11.74
CA ASN A 73 2.83 -9.01 -10.60
C ASN A 73 1.40 -9.41 -10.93
N GLN A 74 1.20 -10.69 -11.26
CA GLN A 74 -0.10 -11.24 -11.67
C GLN A 74 -1.17 -11.07 -10.59
N LEU A 75 -0.83 -11.30 -9.32
CA LEU A 75 -1.80 -11.19 -8.23
C LEU A 75 -2.36 -9.77 -8.10
N ARG A 76 -1.51 -8.77 -8.37
CA ARG A 76 -1.90 -7.38 -8.34
C ARG A 76 -2.90 -7.02 -9.46
N SER A 77 -2.83 -7.69 -10.61
CA SER A 77 -3.80 -7.50 -11.70
C SER A 77 -5.23 -7.93 -11.33
N LEU A 78 -5.36 -8.80 -10.33
CA LEU A 78 -6.65 -9.29 -9.85
C LEU A 78 -7.34 -8.32 -8.88
N ARG A 79 -6.63 -7.27 -8.44
CA ARG A 79 -7.13 -6.29 -7.47
C ARG A 79 -8.45 -5.67 -7.96
N PRO A 80 -9.50 -5.61 -7.10
CA PRO A 80 -10.71 -4.87 -7.41
C PRO A 80 -10.42 -3.39 -7.65
N LYS A 81 -10.98 -2.80 -8.70
CA LYS A 81 -10.91 -1.35 -8.91
C LYS A 81 -11.79 -0.66 -7.86
N ARG A 82 -11.24 0.25 -7.09
CA ARG A 82 -11.93 0.99 -6.02
C ARG A 82 -12.15 2.48 -6.33
N LEU A 83 -11.47 2.99 -7.33
CA LEU A 83 -11.73 4.34 -7.83
C LEU A 83 -12.86 4.27 -8.85
N SER A 84 -13.93 5.02 -8.60
CA SER A 84 -14.78 5.54 -9.68
C SER A 84 -13.87 6.36 -10.58
N GLY A 85 -14.08 6.36 -11.88
CA GLY A 85 -13.32 7.21 -12.82
C GLY A 85 -13.59 8.72 -12.66
N GLU A 86 -14.17 9.15 -11.54
CA GLU A 86 -14.43 10.53 -11.19
C GLU A 86 -13.13 11.26 -10.85
N ALA A 87 -12.94 12.40 -11.48
CA ALA A 87 -11.83 13.28 -11.16
C ALA A 87 -11.98 13.79 -9.73
N VAL A 88 -10.92 13.68 -8.95
CA VAL A 88 -10.88 14.25 -7.60
C VAL A 88 -10.69 15.75 -7.72
N ALA A 89 -11.74 16.52 -7.46
CA ALA A 89 -11.71 17.99 -7.57
C ALA A 89 -10.98 18.67 -6.39
N HIS A 90 -10.97 18.03 -5.22
CA HIS A 90 -10.38 18.59 -4.00
C HIS A 90 -9.59 17.56 -3.22
N LEU A 91 -8.44 17.96 -2.65
CA LEU A 91 -7.63 17.14 -1.75
C LEU A 91 -8.40 16.76 -0.47
N SER A 92 -9.15 17.73 0.06
CA SER A 92 -9.93 17.56 1.28
C SER A 92 -11.32 17.04 0.92
N VAL A 93 -11.45 15.74 0.89
CA VAL A 93 -12.73 15.04 0.74
C VAL A 93 -13.09 14.43 2.10
N ALA A 94 -14.28 14.69 2.59
CA ALA A 94 -14.74 14.12 3.85
C ALA A 94 -14.72 12.57 3.82
N PHE A 95 -14.42 11.96 4.96
CA PHE A 95 -14.52 10.51 5.12
C PHE A 95 -15.97 10.05 4.92
N ASP A 96 -16.16 9.00 4.15
CA ASP A 96 -17.46 8.40 3.88
C ASP A 96 -17.50 6.95 4.42
N PRO A 97 -18.27 6.68 5.49
CA PRO A 97 -18.34 5.36 6.09
C PRO A 97 -19.02 4.32 5.18
N ALA A 98 -19.76 4.73 4.16
CA ALA A 98 -20.36 3.82 3.20
C ALA A 98 -19.34 3.25 2.22
N LYS A 99 -18.27 4.00 1.93
CA LYS A 99 -17.17 3.56 1.08
C LYS A 99 -16.26 2.58 1.81
N PHE A 100 -15.28 2.02 1.08
CA PHE A 100 -14.27 1.17 1.68
C PHE A 100 -13.33 1.98 2.59
N HIS A 101 -13.11 1.45 3.81
CA HIS A 101 -12.17 1.98 4.80
C HIS A 101 -11.58 0.85 5.65
N PHE A 102 -10.51 1.11 6.40
CA PHE A 102 -9.77 0.07 7.12
C PHE A 102 -10.45 -0.47 8.40
N ASN A 103 -11.58 0.12 8.82
CA ASN A 103 -12.38 -0.35 9.95
C ASN A 103 -13.52 -1.31 9.55
N LYS A 104 -13.53 -1.84 8.33
CA LYS A 104 -14.52 -2.85 7.94
C LYS A 104 -14.21 -4.16 8.67
N PRO A 105 -15.20 -4.82 9.36
CA PRO A 105 -14.96 -5.99 10.19
C PRO A 105 -14.25 -7.15 9.49
N PHE A 106 -14.49 -7.33 8.19
CA PHE A 106 -13.84 -8.39 7.42
C PHE A 106 -12.32 -8.20 7.24
N LEU A 107 -11.78 -7.00 7.57
CA LEU A 107 -10.35 -6.69 7.55
C LEU A 107 -9.63 -7.07 8.86
N ASP A 108 -10.34 -7.44 9.92
CA ASP A 108 -9.70 -7.82 11.19
C ASP A 108 -8.69 -8.95 11.02
N LYS A 109 -8.95 -9.88 10.11
CA LYS A 109 -8.02 -10.97 9.74
C LYS A 109 -6.74 -10.50 9.02
N GLU A 110 -6.69 -9.24 8.56
CA GLU A 110 -5.56 -8.64 7.85
C GLU A 110 -4.65 -7.84 8.77
N ILE A 111 -5.07 -7.63 10.00
CA ILE A 111 -4.32 -6.85 10.97
C ILE A 111 -3.18 -7.71 11.51
N LEU A 112 -1.96 -7.25 11.30
CA LEU A 112 -0.74 -7.86 11.83
C LEU A 112 -0.47 -7.41 13.25
N TRP A 113 -0.76 -6.15 13.55
CA TRP A 113 -0.48 -5.54 14.84
C TRP A 113 -1.41 -4.35 15.11
N LYS A 114 -1.80 -4.21 16.38
CA LYS A 114 -2.48 -3.02 16.92
C LYS A 114 -1.76 -2.60 18.19
N GLY A 115 -1.57 -1.32 18.38
CA GLY A 115 -0.91 -0.77 19.58
C GLY A 115 -0.83 0.75 19.50
N GLU A 116 0.06 1.31 20.28
CA GLU A 116 0.31 2.75 20.30
C GLU A 116 1.74 3.05 19.81
N MET A 117 1.85 4.10 19.01
CA MET A 117 3.10 4.69 18.55
C MET A 117 3.02 6.20 18.78
N TYR A 118 3.94 6.76 19.56
CA TYR A 118 3.99 8.21 19.88
C TYR A 118 2.64 8.76 20.41
N ASP A 119 2.07 8.04 21.38
CA ASP A 119 0.78 8.35 21.99
C ASP A 119 -0.42 8.37 21.01
N LEU A 120 -0.28 7.66 19.90
CA LEU A 120 -1.34 7.47 18.90
C LEU A 120 -1.67 5.99 18.75
N PRO A 121 -2.95 5.60 18.81
CA PRO A 121 -3.36 4.25 18.41
C PRO A 121 -3.07 4.05 16.93
N VAL A 122 -2.48 2.91 16.59
CA VAL A 122 -2.09 2.55 15.23
C VAL A 122 -2.49 1.12 14.94
N SER A 123 -2.93 0.87 13.71
CA SER A 123 -3.10 -0.47 13.17
C SER A 123 -2.15 -0.69 12.00
N LEU A 124 -1.44 -1.82 12.00
CA LEU A 124 -0.64 -2.29 10.89
C LEU A 124 -1.34 -3.49 10.24
N LEU A 125 -1.69 -3.36 8.98
CA LEU A 125 -2.31 -4.41 8.19
C LEU A 125 -1.34 -4.89 7.10
N TYR A 126 -1.43 -6.17 6.70
CA TYR A 126 -0.74 -6.58 5.48
C TYR A 126 -1.51 -6.13 4.23
N ASN A 127 -0.78 -5.80 3.17
CA ASN A 127 -1.42 -5.50 1.89
C ASN A 127 -1.66 -6.79 1.09
N LYS A 128 -2.93 -7.11 0.78
CA LYS A 128 -3.29 -8.28 -0.03
C LYS A 128 -2.70 -8.29 -1.43
N PHE A 129 -2.44 -7.12 -1.98
CA PHE A 129 -1.93 -6.93 -3.33
C PHE A 129 -0.57 -6.20 -3.28
N PRO A 130 0.44 -6.85 -2.67
CA PRO A 130 1.73 -6.21 -2.46
C PRO A 130 2.43 -5.95 -3.80
N PHE A 131 3.17 -4.84 -3.88
CA PHE A 131 4.07 -4.55 -4.99
C PHE A 131 5.54 -4.49 -4.54
N VAL A 132 5.78 -4.66 -3.26
CA VAL A 132 7.11 -4.74 -2.64
C VAL A 132 7.10 -5.83 -1.57
N PRO A 133 8.28 -6.38 -1.20
CA PRO A 133 8.40 -7.24 -0.04
C PRO A 133 7.91 -6.52 1.23
N LEU A 134 7.33 -7.29 2.16
CA LEU A 134 6.83 -6.80 3.45
C LEU A 134 5.90 -5.57 3.36
N HIS A 135 5.10 -5.50 2.30
CA HIS A 135 4.19 -4.39 2.06
C HIS A 135 3.07 -4.36 3.10
N GLY A 136 3.15 -3.42 4.02
CA GLY A 136 2.15 -3.15 5.05
C GLY A 136 1.33 -1.89 4.77
N LEU A 137 0.26 -1.73 5.52
CA LEU A 137 -0.57 -0.53 5.54
C LEU A 137 -0.62 -0.05 6.99
N LEU A 138 -0.05 1.10 7.25
CA LEU A 138 -0.05 1.74 8.57
C LEU A 138 -1.21 2.73 8.64
N VAL A 139 -2.13 2.50 9.56
CA VAL A 139 -3.35 3.32 9.75
C VAL A 139 -3.29 3.97 11.14
N PRO A 140 -2.99 5.27 11.23
CA PRO A 140 -2.98 5.98 12.50
C PRO A 140 -4.41 6.33 12.93
N GLU A 141 -4.65 6.30 14.24
CA GLU A 141 -5.93 6.63 14.87
C GLU A 141 -7.14 6.04 14.09
N PRO A 142 -7.16 4.72 13.82
CA PRO A 142 -8.10 4.12 12.85
C PRO A 142 -9.55 4.45 13.14
N LEU A 143 -9.94 4.53 14.42
CA LEU A 143 -11.34 4.83 14.82
C LEU A 143 -11.73 6.30 14.65
N LYS A 144 -10.79 7.22 14.44
CA LYS A 144 -11.10 8.62 14.16
C LYS A 144 -11.48 8.87 12.71
N ASN A 145 -11.29 7.87 11.84
CA ASN A 145 -11.71 7.94 10.44
C ASN A 145 -11.16 9.17 9.68
N HIS A 146 -9.89 9.49 9.93
CA HIS A 146 -9.25 10.60 9.21
C HIS A 146 -9.31 10.40 7.70
N PRO A 147 -9.72 11.41 6.91
CA PRO A 147 -9.60 11.33 5.47
C PRO A 147 -8.14 11.20 5.04
N GLN A 148 -7.88 10.78 3.80
CA GLN A 148 -6.53 10.62 3.24
C GLN A 148 -5.90 11.99 2.95
N MET A 149 -5.71 12.76 4.00
CA MET A 149 -5.07 14.07 4.00
C MET A 149 -4.19 14.19 5.25
N LEU A 150 -2.93 14.57 5.06
CA LEU A 150 -2.00 14.76 6.17
C LEU A 150 -2.34 16.04 6.96
N ASN A 151 -2.05 16.02 8.24
CA ASN A 151 -1.93 17.20 9.08
C ASN A 151 -0.53 17.23 9.73
N ALA A 152 -0.16 18.37 10.34
CA ALA A 152 1.17 18.55 10.93
C ALA A 152 1.53 17.44 11.93
N ARG A 153 0.61 17.09 12.84
CA ARG A 153 0.82 16.06 13.86
C ARG A 153 1.13 14.70 13.23
N MET A 154 0.38 14.30 12.21
CA MET A 154 0.60 13.03 11.51
C MET A 154 1.92 13.06 10.72
N HIS A 155 2.22 14.16 10.05
CA HIS A 155 3.50 14.32 9.34
C HIS A 155 4.69 14.15 10.29
N THR A 156 4.70 14.88 11.41
CA THR A 156 5.78 14.78 12.43
C THR A 156 5.89 13.36 13.01
N MET A 157 4.77 12.71 13.28
CA MET A 157 4.76 11.33 13.77
C MET A 157 5.36 10.36 12.75
N PHE A 158 4.99 10.48 11.46
CA PHE A 158 5.51 9.60 10.42
C PHE A 158 6.99 9.83 10.15
N TRP A 159 7.44 11.08 10.20
CA TRP A 159 8.85 11.42 10.13
C TRP A 159 9.65 10.73 11.24
N LYS A 160 9.23 10.94 12.49
CA LYS A 160 9.88 10.34 13.65
C LYS A 160 9.85 8.80 13.60
N LEU A 161 8.70 8.21 13.27
CA LEU A 161 8.57 6.77 13.11
C LEU A 161 9.58 6.22 12.10
N THR A 162 9.75 6.91 10.97
CA THR A 162 10.68 6.47 9.91
C THR A 162 12.12 6.48 10.40
N GLN A 163 12.54 7.54 11.09
CA GLN A 163 13.89 7.63 11.65
C GLN A 163 14.13 6.53 12.71
N ASP A 164 13.19 6.33 13.62
CA ASP A 164 13.33 5.34 14.68
C ASP A 164 13.29 3.90 14.13
N ALA A 165 12.42 3.62 13.18
CA ALA A 165 12.35 2.31 12.53
C ALA A 165 13.60 2.01 11.70
N GLY A 166 14.17 3.01 11.02
CA GLY A 166 15.38 2.87 10.21
C GLY A 166 16.61 2.41 11.00
N ARG A 167 16.68 2.75 12.28
CA ARG A 167 17.78 2.29 13.17
C ARG A 167 17.80 0.77 13.37
N ASN A 168 16.64 0.13 13.27
CA ASN A 168 16.48 -1.30 13.56
C ASN A 168 16.13 -2.14 12.35
N ILE A 169 15.58 -1.54 11.29
CA ILE A 169 15.10 -2.23 10.10
C ILE A 169 15.72 -1.56 8.86
N PRO A 170 16.90 -2.02 8.43
CA PRO A 170 17.53 -1.48 7.22
C PRO A 170 16.61 -1.57 6.00
N GLY A 171 16.50 -0.49 5.25
CA GLY A 171 15.70 -0.41 4.03
C GLY A 171 14.19 -0.21 4.26
N ILE A 172 13.75 0.02 5.51
CA ILE A 172 12.36 0.41 5.76
C ILE A 172 12.07 1.79 5.19
N GLY A 173 10.86 1.98 4.70
CA GLY A 173 10.33 3.26 4.27
C GLY A 173 8.82 3.28 4.34
N PHE A 174 8.27 4.49 4.32
CA PHE A 174 6.82 4.70 4.32
C PHE A 174 6.45 5.64 3.18
N ALA A 175 5.45 5.26 2.39
CA ALA A 175 4.94 6.08 1.31
C ALA A 175 3.51 6.55 1.61
N TYR A 176 3.27 7.83 1.43
CA TYR A 176 1.94 8.43 1.45
C TYR A 176 1.53 8.76 0.02
N ASN A 177 0.36 8.29 -0.38
CA ASN A 177 -0.29 8.72 -1.61
C ASN A 177 -1.44 9.66 -1.26
N GLY A 178 -1.41 10.86 -1.79
CA GLY A 178 -2.51 11.82 -1.64
C GLY A 178 -3.77 11.38 -2.35
N PHE A 179 -4.91 11.80 -1.85
CA PHE A 179 -6.18 11.62 -2.55
C PHE A 179 -6.14 12.48 -3.83
N GLY A 180 -6.44 11.86 -4.98
CA GLY A 180 -6.19 12.47 -6.29
C GLY A 180 -4.78 12.24 -6.88
N ALA A 181 -3.80 11.77 -6.06
CA ALA A 181 -2.45 11.41 -6.50
C ALA A 181 -2.18 9.91 -6.35
N GLY A 182 -3.19 9.07 -6.56
CA GLY A 182 -3.05 7.61 -6.57
C GLY A 182 -3.58 6.89 -5.33
N ALA A 183 -3.97 7.57 -4.24
CA ALA A 183 -4.70 6.93 -3.17
C ALA A 183 -6.07 6.44 -3.65
N SER A 184 -6.35 5.17 -3.41
CA SER A 184 -7.63 4.54 -3.78
C SER A 184 -8.63 4.45 -2.63
N ILE A 185 -8.25 4.88 -1.43
CA ILE A 185 -9.03 4.78 -0.20
C ILE A 185 -8.91 6.12 0.53
N ASN A 186 -10.05 6.74 0.83
CA ASN A 186 -10.11 7.98 1.60
C ASN A 186 -10.19 7.69 3.11
N HIS A 187 -9.15 7.05 3.63
CA HIS A 187 -8.92 6.82 5.05
C HIS A 187 -7.41 6.87 5.26
N LEU A 188 -6.93 7.74 6.15
CA LEU A 188 -5.51 8.04 6.31
C LEU A 188 -4.70 6.77 6.55
N HIS A 189 -3.76 6.53 5.67
CA HIS A 189 -2.84 5.40 5.75
C HIS A 189 -1.53 5.70 5.01
N LEU A 190 -0.48 5.02 5.43
CA LEU A 190 0.78 4.93 4.72
C LEU A 190 1.03 3.50 4.26
N GLN A 191 1.78 3.37 3.19
CA GLN A 191 2.28 2.10 2.70
C GLN A 191 3.69 1.88 3.27
N MET A 192 3.84 0.89 4.14
CA MET A 192 5.14 0.46 4.67
C MET A 192 5.79 -0.51 3.69
N PHE A 193 7.09 -0.38 3.50
CA PHE A 193 7.89 -1.32 2.71
C PHE A 193 9.28 -1.51 3.31
N VAL A 194 9.93 -2.61 2.94
CA VAL A 194 11.35 -2.85 3.25
C VAL A 194 12.04 -3.25 1.96
N ARG A 195 13.09 -2.52 1.58
CA ARG A 195 13.85 -2.77 0.36
C ARG A 195 15.33 -2.88 0.65
N GLN A 196 15.99 -3.77 -0.07
CA GLN A 196 17.46 -3.93 -0.03
C GLN A 196 18.17 -2.96 -0.98
N THR A 197 17.46 -2.43 -1.95
CA THR A 197 17.98 -1.50 -2.96
C THR A 197 17.32 -0.14 -2.84
N SER A 198 18.06 0.91 -3.15
CA SER A 198 17.54 2.28 -3.19
C SER A 198 16.37 2.41 -4.17
N LEU A 199 15.46 3.32 -3.88
CA LEU A 199 14.37 3.65 -4.80
C LEU A 199 14.92 4.38 -6.03
N PRO A 200 14.33 4.20 -7.23
CA PRO A 200 14.74 4.93 -8.44
C PRO A 200 14.79 6.45 -8.26
N VAL A 201 13.87 7.02 -7.48
CA VAL A 201 13.82 8.45 -7.16
C VAL A 201 15.04 8.94 -6.38
N MET A 202 15.75 8.06 -5.66
CA MET A 202 16.95 8.40 -4.88
C MET A 202 18.24 8.36 -5.72
N HIS A 203 18.16 8.04 -7.00
CA HIS A 203 19.37 7.92 -7.82
C HIS A 203 20.09 9.26 -7.91
N PRO A 204 21.44 9.31 -7.69
CA PRO A 204 22.19 10.57 -7.60
C PRO A 204 22.24 11.36 -8.91
N ARG A 205 21.87 10.78 -10.06
CA ARG A 205 21.79 11.53 -11.31
C ARG A 205 20.71 12.61 -11.35
N TRP A 206 19.67 12.48 -10.52
CA TRP A 206 18.54 13.39 -10.53
C TRP A 206 18.89 14.75 -9.89
N MET A 207 18.37 15.83 -10.47
CA MET A 207 18.65 17.19 -10.00
C MET A 207 18.27 17.40 -8.53
N HIS A 208 17.18 16.82 -8.05
CA HIS A 208 16.76 16.91 -6.65
C HIS A 208 17.70 16.15 -5.68
N ASN A 209 18.60 15.31 -6.19
CA ASN A 209 19.66 14.64 -5.43
C ASN A 209 21.05 15.17 -5.78
N GLY A 210 21.15 16.38 -6.37
CA GLY A 210 22.41 17.01 -6.73
C GLY A 210 22.97 16.61 -8.10
N GLY A 211 22.26 15.81 -8.89
CA GLY A 211 22.64 15.45 -10.26
C GLY A 211 22.25 16.47 -11.32
N GLN A 212 22.32 16.09 -12.59
CA GLN A 212 22.08 16.98 -13.73
C GLN A 212 20.82 16.61 -14.55
N GLU A 213 20.19 15.49 -14.26
CA GLU A 213 19.04 15.01 -15.01
C GLU A 213 17.73 15.38 -14.31
N GLU A 214 16.74 15.81 -15.08
CA GLU A 214 15.40 16.04 -14.55
C GLU A 214 14.69 14.71 -14.25
N TYR A 215 14.08 14.62 -13.09
CA TYR A 215 13.16 13.51 -12.78
C TYR A 215 11.83 13.73 -13.52
N PRO A 216 11.16 12.67 -14.02
CA PRO A 216 9.93 12.82 -14.81
C PRO A 216 8.74 13.48 -14.12
N ALA A 217 8.84 13.75 -12.83
CA ALA A 217 7.86 14.48 -12.04
C ALA A 217 8.56 15.53 -11.16
N ALA A 218 7.87 16.60 -10.81
CA ALA A 218 8.38 17.56 -9.85
C ALA A 218 8.67 16.82 -8.52
N CYS A 219 9.93 16.87 -8.07
CA CYS A 219 10.41 16.20 -6.89
C CYS A 219 11.30 17.12 -6.07
N LEU A 220 11.06 17.14 -4.75
CA LEU A 220 11.85 17.88 -3.78
C LEU A 220 12.26 16.93 -2.66
N VAL A 221 13.42 17.19 -2.08
CA VAL A 221 13.96 16.47 -0.91
C VAL A 221 14.00 17.44 0.26
N PHE A 222 13.59 16.98 1.42
CA PHE A 222 13.62 17.72 2.68
C PHE A 222 14.37 16.90 3.72
N GLU A 223 15.24 17.54 4.46
CA GLU A 223 15.97 16.97 5.59
C GLU A 223 15.40 17.44 6.94
N ASP A 224 14.55 18.46 6.91
CA ASP A 224 13.87 19.02 8.07
C ASP A 224 12.36 18.80 7.97
N PRO A 225 11.70 18.26 9.03
CA PRO A 225 10.26 17.98 9.02
C PRO A 225 9.41 19.27 9.00
N ASP A 226 9.86 20.35 9.59
CA ASP A 226 9.09 21.58 9.66
C ASP A 226 9.10 22.30 8.29
N GLU A 227 10.24 22.31 7.61
CA GLU A 227 10.33 22.79 6.22
C GLU A 227 9.46 21.96 5.27
N ALA A 228 9.53 20.64 5.40
CA ALA A 228 8.67 19.75 4.63
C ALA A 228 7.20 20.04 4.88
N TRP A 229 6.81 20.26 6.14
CA TRP A 229 5.43 20.57 6.48
C TRP A 229 4.97 21.92 5.94
N LEU A 230 5.82 22.96 5.99
CA LEU A 230 5.49 24.26 5.40
C LEU A 230 5.18 24.13 3.91
N TYR A 231 6.00 23.35 3.18
CA TYR A 231 5.74 23.09 1.77
C TYR A 231 4.45 22.28 1.54
N ILE A 232 4.24 21.19 2.29
CA ILE A 232 3.00 20.40 2.22
C ILE A 232 1.78 21.29 2.48
N SER A 233 1.84 22.15 3.48
CA SER A 233 0.78 23.10 3.80
C SER A 233 0.47 24.05 2.65
N SER A 234 1.50 24.52 1.92
CA SER A 234 1.31 25.34 0.72
C SER A 234 0.60 24.60 -0.39
N LEU A 235 0.91 23.30 -0.59
CA LEU A 235 0.20 22.44 -1.55
C LEU A 235 -1.27 22.26 -1.15
N HIS A 236 -1.56 22.13 0.15
CA HIS A 236 -2.94 22.07 0.66
C HIS A 236 -3.72 23.34 0.32
N HIS A 237 -3.13 24.52 0.55
CA HIS A 237 -3.75 25.80 0.21
C HIS A 237 -3.98 25.96 -1.30
N ALA A 238 -3.04 25.47 -2.11
CA ALA A 238 -3.14 25.47 -3.56
C ALA A 238 -4.02 24.34 -4.13
N ASN A 239 -4.61 23.49 -3.28
CA ASN A 239 -5.36 22.30 -3.68
C ASN A 239 -4.58 21.40 -4.66
N THR A 240 -3.26 21.30 -4.48
CA THR A 240 -2.35 20.55 -5.34
C THR A 240 -2.08 19.17 -4.75
N THR A 241 -2.31 18.12 -5.54
CA THR A 241 -2.09 16.74 -5.11
C THR A 241 -0.60 16.40 -5.06
N TYR A 242 -0.22 15.53 -4.13
CA TYR A 242 1.18 15.13 -3.94
C TYR A 242 1.28 13.70 -3.38
N ASN A 243 2.45 13.15 -3.52
CA ASN A 243 2.88 11.91 -2.85
C ASN A 243 4.13 12.18 -2.03
N LEU A 244 4.35 11.42 -0.98
CA LEU A 244 5.54 11.50 -0.15
C LEU A 244 6.17 10.12 0.02
N VAL A 245 7.49 10.11 0.18
CA VAL A 245 8.22 8.94 0.64
C VAL A 245 9.06 9.37 1.83
N TYR A 246 8.82 8.78 2.99
CA TYR A 246 9.62 8.94 4.18
C TYR A 246 10.67 7.86 4.19
N LEU A 247 11.93 8.25 4.28
CA LEU A 247 13.08 7.37 4.32
C LEU A 247 13.95 7.71 5.54
N PRO A 248 14.60 6.72 6.16
CA PRO A 248 15.61 7.00 7.18
C PRO A 248 16.75 7.83 6.58
N GLY A 249 17.24 8.83 7.33
CA GLY A 249 18.40 9.64 6.95
C GLY A 249 19.71 8.92 7.25
#